data_6da80532d9f4d190d77282357490fed8
#
_entry.id   6da80532d9f4d190d77282357490fed8
#
_cell.length_a   1.000
_cell.length_b   1.000
_cell.length_c   1.000
_cell.angle_alpha   90.00
_cell.angle_beta   90.00
_cell.angle_gamma   90.00
#
_symmetry.space_group_name_H-M   'P 1'
#
loop_
_entity.id
_entity.type
_entity.pdbx_description
1 polymer ?
#
loop_
_entity_poly.entity_id
_entity_poly.type
_entity_poly.pdbx_seq_one_letter_code
_entity_poly.pdbx_strand_id
1 'polypeptide(L)'
;MRVSRRDLLKGAGATVAVGGLSGLMIGSASAMHSVGANPVLLDKRSGTVKYHSCLRNCADRCLMKFRVQDGRMTFVSGAEEQFKTGSCPCVKGQTYVEYTYAPDRILHPMVRVGEKGSGKWKRITWDEAWDILVKKTNEVVEKYGSEAVLPYSYSGNYGAIGMRAAGDRFFNRLGSSVLDRLVCTEGGVAGYGSV
;
A
#
# COMPACT_ATOMS: atom_id res chain seq x y z
N MET A 1 2.76 27.76 6.68
CA MET A 1 1.52 27.27 6.01
C MET A 1 0.90 26.20 6.89
N ARG A 2 -0.38 26.32 7.29
CA ARG A 2 -1.03 25.27 8.11
C ARG A 2 -1.61 24.19 7.21
N VAL A 3 -1.33 22.94 7.50
CA VAL A 3 -1.89 21.78 6.81
C VAL A 3 -3.27 21.48 7.38
N SER A 4 -4.27 21.27 6.53
CA SER A 4 -5.61 20.87 6.93
C SER A 4 -5.85 19.38 6.64
N ARG A 5 -6.85 18.77 7.31
CA ARG A 5 -7.35 17.41 6.97
C ARG A 5 -7.65 17.28 5.48
N ARG A 6 -8.23 18.32 4.89
CA ARG A 6 -8.60 18.34 3.47
C ARG A 6 -7.39 18.26 2.55
N ASP A 7 -6.26 18.85 2.92
CA ASP A 7 -5.03 18.82 2.12
C ASP A 7 -4.38 17.44 2.19
N LEU A 8 -4.35 16.80 3.37
CA LEU A 8 -3.92 15.41 3.53
C LEU A 8 -4.82 14.43 2.78
N LEU A 9 -6.13 14.58 2.89
CA LEU A 9 -7.10 13.72 2.20
C LEU A 9 -7.06 13.90 0.69
N LYS A 10 -6.82 15.11 0.17
CA LYS A 10 -6.64 15.34 -1.28
C LYS A 10 -5.36 14.68 -1.82
N GLY A 11 -4.31 14.64 -1.03
CA GLY A 11 -3.09 13.90 -1.38
C GLY A 11 -3.31 12.38 -1.40
N ALA A 12 -4.02 11.86 -0.41
CA ALA A 12 -4.37 10.45 -0.30
C ALA A 12 -5.51 10.02 -1.23
N GLY A 13 -6.51 10.90 -1.44
CA GLY A 13 -7.71 10.63 -2.23
C GLY A 13 -7.45 10.41 -3.72
N ALA A 14 -6.41 11.03 -4.28
CA ALA A 14 -6.00 10.78 -5.66
C ALA A 14 -5.53 9.34 -5.88
N THR A 15 -5.11 8.66 -4.82
CA THR A 15 -4.71 7.25 -4.87
C THR A 15 -5.91 6.30 -4.83
N VAL A 16 -7.02 6.73 -4.22
CA VAL A 16 -8.24 5.91 -4.06
C VAL A 16 -9.19 6.06 -5.25
N ALA A 17 -9.24 7.23 -5.88
CA ALA A 17 -10.21 7.51 -6.97
C ALA A 17 -9.92 6.73 -8.27
N VAL A 18 -8.69 6.31 -8.52
CA VAL A 18 -8.35 5.50 -9.70
C VAL A 18 -8.56 4.00 -9.48
N GLY A 19 -8.64 3.55 -8.22
CA GLY A 19 -8.98 2.17 -7.87
C GLY A 19 -10.50 1.89 -7.82
N GLY A 20 -11.33 2.92 -7.89
CA GLY A 20 -12.77 2.86 -7.62
C GLY A 20 -13.68 2.43 -8.77
N LEU A 21 -13.14 2.14 -9.94
CA LEU A 21 -13.96 1.74 -11.13
C LEU A 21 -14.08 0.24 -11.34
N SER A 22 -13.51 -0.57 -10.49
CA SER A 22 -13.84 -2.00 -10.45
C SER A 22 -14.58 -2.26 -9.15
N GLY A 23 -15.92 -2.34 -9.25
CA GLY A 23 -16.83 -2.54 -8.13
C GLY A 23 -16.49 -3.76 -7.27
N LEU A 24 -15.62 -3.56 -6.30
CA LEU A 24 -15.47 -4.48 -5.19
C LEU A 24 -16.29 -3.88 -4.04
N MET A 25 -17.50 -4.37 -3.89
CA MET A 25 -18.28 -4.17 -2.67
C MET A 25 -17.48 -4.77 -1.52
N ILE A 26 -16.79 -3.93 -0.77
CA ILE A 26 -16.21 -4.30 0.51
C ILE A 26 -17.38 -4.48 1.46
N GLY A 27 -17.87 -5.70 1.57
CA GLY A 27 -18.77 -6.09 2.66
C GLY A 27 -18.12 -5.72 3.98
N SER A 28 -18.91 -5.18 4.89
CA SER A 28 -18.46 -4.68 6.19
C SER A 28 -17.49 -5.67 6.86
N ALA A 29 -16.37 -5.18 7.30
CA ALA A 29 -15.29 -5.96 7.95
C ALA A 29 -15.76 -6.78 9.17
N SER A 30 -16.96 -6.53 9.67
CA SER A 30 -17.57 -7.27 10.79
C SER A 30 -17.92 -8.72 10.44
N ALA A 31 -18.16 -9.04 9.18
CA ALA A 31 -18.51 -10.40 8.77
C ALA A 31 -17.30 -11.33 8.59
N MET A 32 -16.09 -10.79 8.53
CA MET A 32 -14.88 -11.58 8.29
C MET A 32 -14.30 -12.23 9.54
N HIS A 33 -14.73 -11.83 10.73
CA HIS A 33 -14.16 -12.35 12.00
C HIS A 33 -14.85 -13.60 12.54
N SER A 34 -15.94 -14.06 11.95
CA SER A 34 -16.71 -15.20 12.45
C SER A 34 -16.56 -16.49 11.65
N VAL A 35 -15.74 -16.50 10.62
CA VAL A 35 -15.46 -17.75 9.91
C VAL A 35 -14.35 -18.47 10.64
N GLY A 36 -14.72 -19.28 11.62
CA GLY A 36 -13.86 -20.31 12.18
C GLY A 36 -13.25 -21.08 11.02
N ALA A 37 -11.94 -21.00 10.89
CA ALA A 37 -11.20 -21.58 9.80
C ALA A 37 -11.17 -23.09 9.92
N ASN A 38 -12.26 -23.74 9.51
CA ASN A 38 -12.09 -25.02 8.87
C ASN A 38 -11.66 -24.71 7.43
N PRO A 39 -10.48 -25.09 6.99
CA PRO A 39 -10.14 -24.99 5.59
C PRO A 39 -11.02 -26.01 4.86
N VAL A 40 -12.23 -25.61 4.50
CA VAL A 40 -12.92 -26.27 3.42
C VAL A 40 -11.90 -26.27 2.30
N LEU A 41 -11.56 -27.45 1.78
CA LEU A 41 -10.73 -27.59 0.60
C LEU A 41 -11.50 -27.00 -0.58
N LEU A 42 -11.50 -25.67 -0.64
CA LEU A 42 -12.05 -24.93 -1.76
C LEU A 42 -11.31 -25.39 -2.99
N ASP A 43 -12.04 -25.90 -3.97
CA ASP A 43 -11.43 -26.24 -5.25
C ASP A 43 -10.73 -24.98 -5.79
N LYS A 44 -9.41 -24.96 -5.70
CA LYS A 44 -8.57 -23.82 -6.12
C LYS A 44 -8.78 -23.43 -7.59
N ARG A 45 -9.45 -24.27 -8.37
CA ARG A 45 -9.76 -24.03 -9.78
C ARG A 45 -11.16 -23.43 -10.00
N SER A 46 -12.05 -23.51 -9.00
CA SER A 46 -13.40 -22.95 -9.08
C SER A 46 -13.42 -21.44 -8.81
N GLY A 47 -14.54 -20.78 -9.11
CA GLY A 47 -14.76 -19.37 -8.85
C GLY A 47 -14.52 -18.46 -10.05
N THR A 48 -14.83 -17.17 -9.87
CA THR A 48 -14.68 -16.15 -10.90
C THR A 48 -13.22 -15.76 -11.06
N VAL A 49 -12.77 -15.63 -12.30
CA VAL A 49 -11.42 -15.15 -12.61
C VAL A 49 -11.40 -13.63 -12.58
N LYS A 50 -10.41 -13.06 -11.88
CA LYS A 50 -10.10 -11.64 -11.87
C LYS A 50 -8.62 -11.44 -12.18
N TYR A 51 -8.29 -10.37 -12.91
CA TYR A 51 -6.93 -10.02 -13.25
C TYR A 51 -6.49 -8.78 -12.51
N HIS A 52 -5.25 -8.75 -12.05
CA HIS A 52 -4.65 -7.59 -11.44
C HIS A 52 -3.13 -7.64 -11.57
N SER A 53 -2.48 -6.50 -11.64
CA SER A 53 -1.03 -6.45 -11.58
C SER A 53 -0.52 -6.66 -10.15
N CYS A 54 0.67 -7.25 -10.02
CA CYS A 54 1.34 -7.41 -8.74
C CYS A 54 1.59 -6.05 -8.09
N LEU A 55 1.19 -5.89 -6.83
CA LEU A 55 1.37 -4.67 -6.04
C LEU A 55 2.60 -4.72 -5.12
N ARG A 56 3.44 -5.73 -5.26
CA ARG A 56 4.70 -5.79 -4.50
C ARG A 56 5.66 -4.72 -4.99
N ASN A 57 6.61 -4.40 -4.12
CA ASN A 57 7.71 -3.50 -4.42
C ASN A 57 8.67 -4.13 -5.45
N CYS A 58 8.30 -4.07 -6.72
CA CYS A 58 9.03 -4.70 -7.82
C CYS A 58 8.67 -4.01 -9.14
N ALA A 59 9.64 -3.83 -10.00
CA ALA A 59 9.49 -3.20 -11.31
C ALA A 59 8.74 -4.07 -12.33
N ASP A 60 8.76 -5.40 -12.17
CA ASP A 60 8.19 -6.34 -13.15
C ASP A 60 6.67 -6.26 -13.28
N ARG A 61 5.97 -5.88 -12.21
CA ARG A 61 4.50 -5.68 -12.23
C ARG A 61 3.74 -6.83 -12.86
N CYS A 62 4.13 -8.06 -12.56
CA CYS A 62 3.54 -9.26 -13.16
C CYS A 62 2.01 -9.18 -13.17
N LEU A 63 1.41 -9.49 -14.32
CA LEU A 63 -0.03 -9.67 -14.40
C LEU A 63 -0.41 -10.99 -13.76
N MET A 64 -1.33 -10.95 -12.83
CA MET A 64 -1.77 -12.11 -12.06
C MET A 64 -3.24 -12.39 -12.29
N LYS A 65 -3.56 -13.65 -12.24
CA LYS A 65 -4.92 -14.20 -12.32
C LYS A 65 -5.32 -14.71 -10.96
N PHE A 66 -6.40 -14.17 -10.42
CA PHE A 66 -6.98 -14.56 -9.14
C PHE A 66 -8.26 -15.33 -9.34
N ARG A 67 -8.46 -16.38 -8.57
CA ARG A 67 -9.74 -17.03 -8.40
C ARG A 67 -10.45 -16.45 -7.19
N VAL A 68 -11.70 -16.05 -7.39
CA VAL A 68 -12.53 -15.46 -6.33
C VAL A 68 -13.79 -16.31 -6.18
N GLN A 69 -14.00 -16.82 -4.99
CA GLN A 69 -15.17 -17.62 -4.62
C GLN A 69 -15.78 -17.02 -3.36
N ASP A 70 -17.08 -16.79 -3.38
CA ASP A 70 -17.82 -16.19 -2.26
C ASP A 70 -17.19 -14.90 -1.72
N GLY A 71 -16.71 -14.03 -2.64
CA GLY A 71 -16.05 -12.77 -2.29
C GLY A 71 -14.62 -12.90 -1.74
N ARG A 72 -14.07 -14.12 -1.69
CA ARG A 72 -12.74 -14.39 -1.15
C ARG A 72 -11.79 -14.90 -2.25
N MET A 73 -10.58 -14.39 -2.28
CA MET A 73 -9.52 -14.95 -3.12
C MET A 73 -9.11 -16.33 -2.59
N THR A 74 -9.13 -17.33 -3.46
CA THR A 74 -8.79 -18.70 -3.11
C THR A 74 -7.51 -19.19 -3.76
N PHE A 75 -7.13 -18.58 -4.89
CA PHE A 75 -5.96 -18.98 -5.64
C PHE A 75 -5.38 -17.80 -6.45
N VAL A 76 -4.09 -17.83 -6.67
CA VAL A 76 -3.37 -16.88 -7.53
C VAL A 76 -2.40 -17.64 -8.45
N SER A 77 -2.33 -17.21 -9.70
CA SER A 77 -1.37 -17.71 -10.69
C SER A 77 -0.92 -16.58 -11.62
N GLY A 78 -0.01 -16.86 -12.53
CA GLY A 78 0.29 -15.98 -13.65
C GLY A 78 -0.88 -15.92 -14.63
N ALA A 79 -0.98 -14.82 -15.35
CA ALA A 79 -1.97 -14.61 -16.42
C ALA A 79 -1.32 -14.88 -17.79
N GLU A 80 -0.84 -16.09 -17.99
CA GLU A 80 -0.10 -16.51 -19.18
C GLU A 80 -0.87 -16.33 -20.49
N GLU A 81 -2.20 -16.43 -20.40
CA GLU A 81 -3.10 -16.20 -21.52
C GLU A 81 -3.16 -14.74 -21.98
N GLN A 82 -2.78 -13.80 -21.12
CA GLN A 82 -2.80 -12.36 -21.43
C GLN A 82 -1.45 -11.83 -21.91
N PHE A 83 -0.35 -12.42 -21.40
CA PHE A 83 1.00 -12.00 -21.77
C PHE A 83 1.94 -13.21 -21.86
N LYS A 84 2.68 -13.29 -22.95
CA LYS A 84 3.69 -14.34 -23.15
C LYS A 84 4.92 -14.16 -22.27
N THR A 85 5.17 -12.95 -21.78
CA THR A 85 6.32 -12.61 -20.94
C THR A 85 5.87 -11.91 -19.67
N GLY A 86 6.52 -12.21 -18.54
CA GLY A 86 6.21 -11.57 -17.25
C GLY A 86 4.94 -12.07 -16.56
N SER A 87 4.36 -13.16 -17.04
CA SER A 87 3.12 -13.76 -16.48
C SER A 87 3.38 -14.81 -15.41
N CYS A 88 4.63 -15.13 -15.11
CA CYS A 88 4.99 -16.05 -14.04
C CYS A 88 5.37 -15.27 -12.78
N PRO A 89 4.47 -15.08 -11.82
CA PRO A 89 4.78 -14.36 -10.59
C PRO A 89 5.81 -15.15 -9.77
N CYS A 90 6.77 -14.43 -9.20
CA CYS A 90 7.72 -15.01 -8.26
C CYS A 90 7.03 -15.50 -6.99
N VAL A 91 7.76 -16.17 -6.10
CA VAL A 91 7.22 -16.68 -4.83
C VAL A 91 6.43 -15.62 -4.05
N LYS A 92 6.89 -14.37 -4.01
CA LYS A 92 6.16 -13.27 -3.36
C LYS A 92 4.79 -13.00 -3.99
N GLY A 93 4.67 -13.11 -5.31
CA GLY A 93 3.39 -12.98 -6.02
C GLY A 93 2.48 -14.18 -5.78
N GLN A 94 3.04 -15.38 -5.74
CA GLN A 94 2.27 -16.61 -5.52
C GLN A 94 1.67 -16.70 -4.11
N THR A 95 2.24 -16.00 -3.13
CA THR A 95 1.74 -15.97 -1.73
C THR A 95 0.72 -14.87 -1.45
N TYR A 96 0.09 -14.28 -2.47
CA TYR A 96 -0.86 -13.17 -2.24
C TYR A 96 -2.09 -13.57 -1.45
N VAL A 97 -2.58 -14.79 -1.60
CA VAL A 97 -3.75 -15.27 -0.86
C VAL A 97 -3.43 -15.33 0.62
N GLU A 98 -2.34 -16.00 0.97
CA GLU A 98 -1.85 -16.12 2.35
C GLU A 98 -1.53 -14.74 2.95
N TYR A 99 -0.86 -13.90 2.20
CA TYR A 99 -0.53 -12.53 2.63
C TYR A 99 -1.78 -11.68 2.88
N THR A 100 -2.80 -11.80 2.04
CA THR A 100 -4.03 -10.99 2.18
C THR A 100 -4.83 -11.41 3.40
N TYR A 101 -4.86 -12.69 3.70
CA TYR A 101 -5.66 -13.26 4.79
C TYR A 101 -4.82 -13.70 6.00
N ALA A 102 -3.59 -13.20 6.09
CA ALA A 102 -2.73 -13.45 7.24
C ALA A 102 -3.40 -13.00 8.55
N PRO A 103 -3.38 -13.80 9.62
CA PRO A 103 -4.06 -13.46 10.87
C PRO A 103 -3.47 -12.26 11.59
N ASP A 104 -2.21 -11.96 11.33
CA ASP A 104 -1.46 -10.82 11.86
C ASP A 104 -1.55 -9.57 10.98
N ARG A 105 -2.37 -9.60 9.93
CA ARG A 105 -2.54 -8.44 9.05
C ARG A 105 -3.19 -7.28 9.80
N ILE A 106 -2.54 -6.12 9.73
CA ILE A 106 -3.08 -4.88 10.28
C ILE A 106 -4.24 -4.39 9.41
N LEU A 107 -5.45 -4.42 9.95
CA LEU A 107 -6.69 -4.04 9.25
C LEU A 107 -7.18 -2.63 9.61
N HIS A 108 -6.64 -2.02 10.65
CA HIS A 108 -7.07 -0.73 11.17
C HIS A 108 -5.88 0.15 11.53
N PRO A 109 -6.02 1.46 11.50
CA PRO A 109 -5.01 2.35 12.04
C PRO A 109 -4.74 2.04 13.52
N MET A 110 -3.48 2.15 13.92
CA MET A 110 -3.06 1.90 15.29
C MET A 110 -2.16 3.03 15.78
N VAL A 111 -2.33 3.45 17.01
CA VAL A 111 -1.45 4.40 17.69
C VAL A 111 -0.66 3.71 18.79
N ARG A 112 0.60 4.04 18.91
CA ARG A 112 1.42 3.54 20.01
C ARG A 112 1.01 4.19 21.33
N VAL A 113 0.78 3.38 22.35
CA VAL A 113 0.34 3.83 23.70
C VAL A 113 1.39 3.59 24.79
N GLY A 114 2.55 3.05 24.43
CA GLY A 114 3.66 2.82 25.34
C GLY A 114 4.93 3.48 24.85
N GLU A 115 6.02 3.21 25.57
CA GLU A 115 7.36 3.63 25.17
C GLU A 115 7.74 3.03 23.81
N LYS A 116 8.68 3.69 23.12
CA LYS A 116 9.22 3.19 21.85
C LYS A 116 9.85 1.81 22.07
N GLY A 117 9.44 0.84 21.27
CA GLY A 117 9.91 -0.55 21.38
C GLY A 117 9.06 -1.45 22.28
N SER A 118 8.11 -0.91 23.07
CA SER A 118 7.25 -1.72 23.97
C SER A 118 6.25 -2.63 23.24
N GLY A 119 6.02 -2.43 21.95
CA GLY A 119 5.05 -3.19 21.17
C GLY A 119 3.58 -2.94 21.56
N LYS A 120 3.29 -1.95 22.40
CA LYS A 120 1.94 -1.64 22.86
C LYS A 120 1.23 -0.69 21.91
N TRP A 121 0.15 -1.17 21.29
CA TRP A 121 -0.63 -0.46 20.30
C TRP A 121 -2.11 -0.43 20.69
N LYS A 122 -2.78 0.69 20.36
CA LYS A 122 -4.23 0.86 20.48
C LYS A 122 -4.82 1.07 19.09
N ARG A 123 -5.87 0.35 18.76
CA ARG A 123 -6.68 0.60 17.56
C ARG A 123 -7.36 1.96 17.67
N ILE A 124 -7.35 2.71 16.57
CA ILE A 124 -8.02 4.00 16.41
C ILE A 124 -8.84 4.02 15.12
N THR A 125 -9.68 5.02 14.96
CA THR A 125 -10.39 5.26 13.70
C THR A 125 -9.49 5.96 12.68
N TRP A 126 -9.90 5.98 11.42
CA TRP A 126 -9.22 6.76 10.39
C TRP A 126 -9.29 8.26 10.65
N ASP A 127 -10.41 8.74 11.22
CA ASP A 127 -10.54 10.15 11.58
C ASP A 127 -9.55 10.55 12.66
N GLU A 128 -9.44 9.77 13.73
CA GLU A 128 -8.42 9.98 14.76
C GLU A 128 -7.00 9.93 14.19
N ALA A 129 -6.73 9.01 13.27
CA ALA A 129 -5.42 8.92 12.63
C ALA A 129 -5.09 10.18 11.82
N TRP A 130 -6.05 10.71 11.06
CA TRP A 130 -5.87 11.94 10.30
C TRP A 130 -5.69 13.15 11.20
N ASP A 131 -6.42 13.26 12.31
CA ASP A 131 -6.26 14.35 13.27
C ASP A 131 -4.86 14.35 13.90
N ILE A 132 -4.36 13.17 14.27
CA ILE A 132 -3.00 13.02 14.78
C ILE A 132 -1.97 13.45 13.74
N LEU A 133 -2.11 13.01 12.49
CA LEU A 133 -1.17 13.35 11.41
C LEU A 133 -1.17 14.86 11.12
N VAL A 134 -2.34 15.48 10.98
CA VAL A 134 -2.46 16.93 10.75
C VAL A 134 -1.83 17.71 11.90
N LYS A 135 -2.19 17.36 13.14
CA LYS A 135 -1.67 18.02 14.34
C LYS A 135 -0.15 17.93 14.39
N LYS A 136 0.41 16.74 14.23
CA LYS A 136 1.88 16.52 14.29
C LYS A 136 2.63 17.21 13.16
N THR A 137 2.09 17.19 11.96
CA THR A 137 2.68 17.91 10.83
C THR A 137 2.71 19.41 11.08
N ASN A 138 1.60 19.98 11.56
CA ASN A 138 1.54 21.42 11.87
C ASN A 138 2.48 21.80 13.03
N GLU A 139 2.57 21.01 14.09
CA GLU A 139 3.53 21.21 15.18
C GLU A 139 4.98 21.26 14.69
N VAL A 140 5.35 20.36 13.77
CA VAL A 140 6.70 20.32 13.18
C VAL A 140 6.93 21.54 12.28
N VAL A 141 5.98 21.86 11.41
CA VAL A 141 6.07 23.00 10.48
C VAL A 141 6.14 24.33 11.24
N GLU A 142 5.33 24.50 12.27
CA GLU A 142 5.35 25.72 13.10
C GLU A 142 6.66 25.89 13.87
N LYS A 143 7.25 24.81 14.35
CA LYS A 143 8.46 24.85 15.17
C LYS A 143 9.76 24.89 14.37
N TYR A 144 9.83 24.18 13.26
CA TYR A 144 11.07 23.91 12.53
C TYR A 144 11.04 24.29 11.05
N GLY A 145 9.89 24.75 10.54
CA GLY A 145 9.67 25.00 9.12
C GLY A 145 9.22 23.75 8.36
N SER A 146 8.69 23.96 7.17
CA SER A 146 8.19 22.87 6.31
C SER A 146 9.30 21.95 5.81
N GLU A 147 10.51 22.44 5.68
CA GLU A 147 11.70 21.69 5.27
C GLU A 147 12.10 20.60 6.28
N ALA A 148 11.66 20.72 7.55
CA ALA A 148 11.86 19.69 8.56
C ALA A 148 11.01 18.43 8.31
N VAL A 149 10.06 18.49 7.39
CA VAL A 149 9.29 17.33 6.96
C VAL A 149 9.99 16.66 5.77
N LEU A 150 10.56 15.49 5.99
CA LEU A 150 11.19 14.70 4.94
C LEU A 150 10.29 13.51 4.55
N PRO A 151 9.67 13.50 3.35
CA PRO A 151 8.91 12.37 2.89
C PRO A 151 9.84 11.20 2.54
N TYR A 152 9.80 10.14 3.34
CA TYR A 152 10.53 8.91 3.04
C TYR A 152 9.77 8.12 1.97
N SER A 153 10.10 8.39 0.71
CA SER A 153 9.46 7.76 -0.44
C SER A 153 10.51 7.27 -1.43
N TYR A 154 10.33 6.06 -1.92
CA TYR A 154 11.16 5.52 -2.99
C TYR A 154 10.38 4.45 -3.76
N SER A 155 10.85 3.21 -3.78
CA SER A 155 10.09 2.13 -4.36
C SER A 155 8.98 1.67 -3.42
N GLY A 156 7.90 1.28 -4.00
CA GLY A 156 6.76 0.72 -3.34
C GLY A 156 5.88 0.08 -4.38
N ASN A 157 4.62 0.35 -4.32
CA ASN A 157 3.69 0.05 -5.36
C ASN A 157 3.96 0.94 -6.60
N TYR A 158 4.50 0.37 -7.65
CA TYR A 158 4.95 1.09 -8.87
C TYR A 158 3.80 1.67 -9.73
N GLY A 159 2.74 2.14 -9.13
CA GLY A 159 1.70 2.89 -9.83
C GLY A 159 2.14 4.33 -10.10
N ALA A 160 1.90 4.85 -11.30
CA ALA A 160 2.28 6.22 -11.67
C ALA A 160 1.71 7.26 -10.70
N ILE A 161 0.49 7.08 -10.25
CA ILE A 161 -0.18 7.97 -9.30
C ILE A 161 0.26 7.67 -7.86
N GLY A 162 0.19 6.42 -7.43
CA GLY A 162 0.45 6.02 -6.05
C GLY A 162 1.91 6.12 -5.64
N MET A 163 2.84 5.95 -6.59
CA MET A 163 4.28 6.00 -6.30
C MET A 163 4.81 7.43 -6.20
N ARG A 164 4.35 8.35 -7.07
CA ARG A 164 4.91 9.68 -7.20
C ARG A 164 3.88 10.80 -7.23
N ALA A 165 2.99 10.81 -8.20
CA ALA A 165 2.20 11.99 -8.53
C ALA A 165 1.38 12.56 -7.37
N ALA A 166 0.74 11.73 -6.56
CA ALA A 166 -0.08 12.18 -5.43
C ALA A 166 0.77 12.65 -4.24
N GLY A 167 1.79 11.86 -3.87
CA GLY A 167 2.67 12.17 -2.76
C GLY A 167 3.54 13.39 -3.04
N ASP A 168 4.24 13.42 -4.16
CA ASP A 168 5.14 14.51 -4.54
C ASP A 168 4.37 15.84 -4.63
N ARG A 169 3.17 15.83 -5.20
CA ARG A 169 2.33 17.04 -5.25
C ARG A 169 2.01 17.61 -3.87
N PHE A 170 1.66 16.75 -2.92
CA PHE A 170 1.36 17.18 -1.55
C PHE A 170 2.60 17.77 -0.88
N PHE A 171 3.71 17.07 -0.89
CA PHE A 171 4.94 17.48 -0.22
C PHE A 171 5.59 18.70 -0.87
N ASN A 172 5.56 18.83 -2.20
CA ASN A 172 6.02 20.02 -2.90
C ASN A 172 5.17 21.25 -2.53
N ARG A 173 3.85 21.09 -2.39
CA ARG A 173 2.98 22.19 -1.96
C ARG A 173 3.19 22.56 -0.48
N LEU A 174 3.55 21.60 0.36
CA LEU A 174 3.92 21.85 1.75
C LEU A 174 5.26 22.60 1.85
N GLY A 175 6.13 22.47 0.87
CA GLY A 175 7.51 23.00 0.92
C GLY A 175 8.44 22.09 1.70
N SER A 176 8.19 20.78 1.66
CA SER A 176 9.00 19.77 2.34
C SER A 176 10.36 19.59 1.69
N SER A 177 11.33 19.09 2.44
CA SER A 177 12.59 18.60 1.89
C SER A 177 12.37 17.45 0.92
N VAL A 178 13.27 17.29 -0.03
CA VAL A 178 13.24 16.22 -1.02
C VAL A 178 14.23 15.12 -0.61
N LEU A 179 13.72 13.88 -0.53
CA LEU A 179 14.60 12.73 -0.29
C LEU A 179 15.37 12.40 -1.57
N ASP A 180 16.68 12.33 -1.45
CA ASP A 180 17.52 11.77 -2.48
C ASP A 180 17.36 10.23 -2.52
N ARG A 181 16.99 9.69 -3.68
CA ARG A 181 16.56 8.30 -3.82
C ARG A 181 17.72 7.42 -4.30
N LEU A 182 18.76 7.33 -3.51
CA LEU A 182 20.08 6.84 -3.92
C LEU A 182 20.33 5.32 -3.77
N VAL A 183 19.50 4.57 -3.07
CA VAL A 183 19.90 3.23 -2.58
C VAL A 183 20.19 2.24 -3.70
N CYS A 184 19.29 2.08 -4.68
CA CYS A 184 19.48 1.09 -5.76
C CYS A 184 20.06 1.73 -7.04
N THR A 185 19.48 2.85 -7.46
CA THR A 185 19.79 3.47 -8.75
C THR A 185 21.15 4.14 -8.75
N GLU A 186 21.42 4.94 -7.73
CA GLU A 186 22.67 5.69 -7.65
C GLU A 186 23.86 4.78 -7.31
N GLY A 187 23.67 3.79 -6.45
CA GLY A 187 24.69 2.75 -6.24
C GLY A 187 25.05 2.02 -7.52
N GLY A 188 24.06 1.71 -8.36
CA GLY A 188 24.26 1.13 -9.68
C GLY A 188 24.95 2.09 -10.65
N VAL A 189 24.51 3.36 -10.69
CA VAL A 189 25.12 4.40 -11.55
C VAL A 189 26.56 4.69 -11.12
N ALA A 190 26.83 4.79 -9.83
CA ALA A 190 28.19 4.97 -9.31
C ALA A 190 29.10 3.79 -9.66
N GLY A 191 28.57 2.56 -9.55
CA GLY A 191 29.29 1.36 -9.98
C GLY A 191 29.60 1.34 -11.47
N TYR A 192 28.65 1.73 -12.31
CA TYR A 192 28.86 1.84 -13.77
C TYR A 192 29.82 2.98 -14.14
N GLY A 193 29.79 4.08 -13.42
CA GLY A 193 30.67 5.24 -13.69
C GLY A 193 32.08 5.08 -13.15
N SER A 194 32.36 4.03 -12.37
CA SER A 194 33.68 3.71 -11.83
C SER A 194 34.47 2.70 -12.65
N VAL A 195 33.87 2.18 -13.74
CA VAL A 195 34.47 1.29 -14.73
C VAL A 195 34.68 2.05 -16.02
#